data_6d35e7173656e6f543015593c072852b
#
_entry.id   6d35e7173656e6f543015593c072852b
#
_cell.length_a   1.000
_cell.length_b   1.000
_cell.length_c   1.000
_cell.angle_alpha   90.00
_cell.angle_beta   90.00
_cell.angle_gamma   90.00
#
_symmetry.space_group_name_H-M   'P 1'
#
loop_
_entity.id
_entity.type
_entity.pdbx_description
1 polymer ?
#
loop_
_entity_poly.entity_id
_entity_poly.type
_entity_poly.pdbx_seq_one_letter_code
_entity_poly.pdbx_strand_id
1 'polypeptide(L)'
;MATDEQPLLKDNDYDEFHVSRRRVYQSSNLGLDTENDRGDLNRITIRRSFSASSLGEXDLIVAIFVVAFDTRSGNMIEWCMPEDTDLDGVEFKSMPSGSHTLERDFVYFRKDNLYGLSCFENMPVESEIERGARMKSVGILSYSYTNLYRHMQFLEMQVRHQLEIPGKYTQLIAFYNDKKGEFPLNVSHSNAAHIPSPLSTPSTPSIELLPEMKITHPAGCFAQFIKFFGEHVFTLWKFALLQRRIIFFSPPPIGVVCYRVYCACCLASHRVQGLGTRELRPHFYVSVADIEALENEISYVACTTEKIFESKIQLYDIYVDNQNVFSSSHALKDLLKITDADREKLAKLNNQRNQFLFNMDELGEDILNEEEVIVSFFMELNERLFQTLLDISMSPDRQLTSDHMKAIGLDPVGDRTFLMELVEHYGIDVVLMVDNPCCPK
;
A
#
# COMPACT_ATOMS: atom_id res chain seq x y z
N MET A 1 -6.41 -38.02 -9.28
CA MET A 1 -6.79 -37.05 -10.32
C MET A 1 -6.23 -35.70 -9.91
N ALA A 2 -5.13 -35.33 -10.53
CA ALA A 2 -4.53 -34.00 -10.28
C ALA A 2 -5.33 -32.99 -11.09
N THR A 3 -5.94 -32.04 -10.43
CA THR A 3 -6.51 -30.88 -11.08
C THR A 3 -5.35 -29.94 -11.44
N ASP A 4 -5.11 -29.81 -12.72
CA ASP A 4 -4.20 -28.79 -13.25
C ASP A 4 -4.76 -27.41 -12.89
N GLU A 5 -4.31 -26.85 -11.78
CA GLU A 5 -4.54 -25.45 -11.48
C GLU A 5 -3.56 -24.63 -12.33
N GLN A 6 -4.05 -24.08 -13.42
CA GLN A 6 -3.27 -23.12 -14.21
C GLN A 6 -2.96 -21.88 -13.36
N PRO A 7 -1.75 -21.35 -13.45
CA PRO A 7 -1.44 -20.08 -12.79
C PRO A 7 -2.34 -18.98 -13.34
N LEU A 8 -2.95 -18.25 -12.42
CA LEU A 8 -4.00 -17.24 -12.69
C LEU A 8 -3.47 -15.95 -13.33
N LEU A 9 -2.16 -15.83 -13.47
CA LEU A 9 -1.56 -14.71 -14.20
C LEU A 9 -0.87 -15.27 -15.44
N LYS A 10 -1.43 -14.97 -16.58
CA LYS A 10 -0.79 -15.27 -17.87
C LYS A 10 0.41 -14.32 -18.03
N ASP A 11 1.43 -14.78 -18.73
CA ASP A 11 2.63 -14.00 -19.09
C ASP A 11 2.28 -12.62 -19.67
N ASN A 12 1.12 -12.50 -20.30
CA ASN A 12 0.61 -11.25 -20.87
C ASN A 12 0.33 -10.16 -19.83
N ASP A 13 -0.04 -10.52 -18.59
CA ASP A 13 -0.35 -9.52 -17.54
C ASP A 13 0.92 -8.83 -17.04
N TYR A 14 2.05 -9.54 -17.10
CA TYR A 14 3.34 -8.98 -16.72
C TYR A 14 3.87 -8.01 -17.79
N ASP A 15 3.68 -8.35 -19.07
CA ASP A 15 4.08 -7.49 -20.18
C ASP A 15 3.22 -6.22 -20.26
N GLU A 16 1.92 -6.33 -19.98
CA GLU A 16 1.01 -5.18 -19.93
C GLU A 16 1.39 -4.22 -18.80
N PHE A 17 1.85 -4.78 -17.68
CA PHE A 17 2.37 -4.03 -16.55
C PHE A 17 3.66 -3.27 -16.91
N HIS A 18 4.55 -3.88 -17.67
CA HIS A 18 5.78 -3.24 -18.15
C HIS A 18 5.53 -2.19 -19.24
N VAL A 19 4.56 -2.41 -20.11
CA VAL A 19 4.20 -1.47 -21.18
C VAL A 19 3.56 -0.20 -20.58
N SER A 20 2.71 -0.37 -19.59
CA SER A 20 2.11 0.76 -18.87
C SER A 20 3.19 1.63 -18.19
N ARG A 21 4.24 0.99 -17.67
CA ARG A 21 5.40 1.68 -17.10
C ARG A 21 6.16 2.54 -18.09
N ARG A 22 6.37 2.04 -19.30
CA ARG A 22 7.13 2.79 -20.33
C ARG A 22 6.42 4.07 -20.73
N ARG A 23 5.09 4.08 -20.74
CA ARG A 23 4.31 5.27 -21.07
C ARG A 23 4.37 6.35 -19.98
N VAL A 24 4.38 5.94 -18.71
CA VAL A 24 4.45 6.88 -17.58
C VAL A 24 5.82 7.58 -17.54
N TYR A 25 6.90 6.89 -17.89
CA TYR A 25 8.24 7.48 -17.90
C TYR A 25 8.47 8.48 -19.05
N GLN A 26 7.76 8.32 -20.16
CA GLN A 26 7.93 9.24 -21.30
C GLN A 26 7.18 10.56 -21.14
N SER A 27 6.12 10.59 -20.30
CA SER A 27 5.33 11.81 -20.12
C SER A 27 5.90 12.79 -19.07
N SER A 28 6.88 12.37 -18.26
CA SER A 28 7.41 13.21 -17.18
C SER A 28 8.58 14.14 -17.59
N ASN A 29 9.04 14.06 -18.86
CA ASN A 29 10.22 14.81 -19.30
C ASN A 29 9.95 15.98 -20.25
N LEU A 30 8.68 16.41 -20.38
CA LEU A 30 8.37 17.55 -21.21
C LEU A 30 7.76 18.69 -20.37
N GLY A 31 8.65 19.49 -19.79
CA GLY A 31 8.27 20.77 -19.23
C GLY A 31 8.43 21.87 -20.27
N LEU A 32 7.35 22.50 -20.65
CA LEU A 32 7.40 23.75 -21.39
C LEU A 32 6.27 24.67 -20.92
N ASP A 33 6.70 25.80 -20.37
CA ASP A 33 5.83 26.91 -19.97
C ASP A 33 5.20 27.57 -21.16
N THR A 34 3.90 27.81 -21.14
CA THR A 34 3.32 28.96 -21.84
C THR A 34 2.10 29.46 -21.08
N GLU A 35 2.20 30.69 -20.63
CA GLU A 35 1.07 31.46 -20.12
C GLU A 35 0.08 31.79 -21.23
N ASN A 36 -1.20 31.65 -20.99
CA ASN A 36 -2.16 32.69 -21.35
C ASN A 36 -3.56 32.50 -20.72
N ASP A 37 -4.16 33.63 -20.55
CA ASP A 37 -5.19 34.13 -19.66
C ASP A 37 -6.64 33.84 -20.13
N ARG A 38 -7.55 33.86 -19.14
CA ARG A 38 -8.99 34.13 -19.12
C ARG A 38 -10.01 32.98 -19.07
N GLY A 39 -10.53 32.84 -17.87
CA GLY A 39 -11.98 32.86 -17.59
C GLY A 39 -12.75 31.56 -17.64
N ASP A 40 -12.88 30.88 -16.51
CA ASP A 40 -14.23 30.62 -15.94
C ASP A 40 -14.16 30.02 -14.55
N LEU A 41 -15.02 30.49 -13.69
CA LEU A 41 -15.18 30.10 -12.30
C LEU A 41 -15.87 28.73 -12.22
N ASN A 42 -15.27 27.83 -11.53
CA ASN A 42 -15.70 26.55 -10.99
C ASN A 42 -14.91 25.32 -11.46
N ARG A 43 -13.62 25.47 -11.62
CA ARG A 43 -12.70 24.32 -11.58
C ARG A 43 -11.88 24.43 -10.31
N ILE A 44 -12.11 23.52 -9.39
CA ILE A 44 -11.18 23.32 -8.27
C ILE A 44 -9.90 22.71 -8.86
N THR A 45 -9.05 23.60 -9.35
CA THR A 45 -7.72 23.20 -9.78
C THR A 45 -6.88 23.04 -8.52
N ILE A 46 -6.71 21.81 -8.08
CA ILE A 46 -5.73 21.51 -7.04
C ILE A 46 -4.35 21.65 -7.71
N ARG A 47 -3.86 22.89 -7.75
CA ARG A 47 -2.45 23.14 -8.07
C ARG A 47 -1.63 22.65 -6.88
N ARG A 48 -0.95 21.54 -7.04
CA ARG A 48 0.08 21.12 -6.11
C ARG A 48 1.29 22.06 -6.27
N SER A 49 1.36 23.08 -5.42
CA SER A 49 2.62 23.78 -5.25
C SER A 49 3.50 22.89 -4.35
N PHE A 50 4.36 22.13 -4.97
CA PHE A 50 5.42 21.42 -4.24
C PHE A 50 6.42 22.48 -3.77
N SER A 51 6.43 22.79 -2.48
CA SER A 51 7.55 23.53 -1.93
C SER A 51 8.73 22.55 -1.83
N ALA A 52 9.84 22.96 -2.36
CA ALA A 52 11.06 22.16 -2.44
C ALA A 52 11.64 21.73 -1.06
N SER A 53 11.09 22.27 0.02
CA SER A 53 11.59 22.02 1.37
C SER A 53 10.97 20.80 2.06
N SER A 54 9.86 20.23 1.55
CA SER A 54 9.22 19.03 2.15
C SER A 54 9.60 17.72 1.46
N LEU A 55 10.38 17.80 0.37
CA LEU A 55 10.81 16.64 -0.40
C LEU A 55 12.05 15.93 0.19
N GLY A 56 12.67 16.50 1.22
CA GLY A 56 14.03 16.10 1.63
C GLY A 56 14.16 14.83 2.44
N GLU A 57 13.26 14.54 3.33
CA GLU A 57 13.47 13.46 4.33
C GLU A 57 12.91 12.08 3.97
N UNK A 58 12.13 12.04 3.27
CA UNK A 58 11.48 10.84 2.99
C UNK A 58 12.05 10.03 1.87
N ASP A 59 12.65 10.73 1.16
CA ASP A 59 13.19 10.06 -0.03
C ASP A 59 14.61 9.58 0.18
N LEU A 60 15.18 9.74 1.35
CA LEU A 60 16.56 9.37 1.64
C LEU A 60 16.74 7.85 1.66
N ILE A 61 17.79 7.39 0.98
CA ILE A 61 18.18 5.97 1.03
C ILE A 61 19.04 5.76 2.28
N VAL A 62 18.54 4.91 3.16
CA VAL A 62 19.19 4.56 4.43
C VAL A 62 20.26 3.51 4.22
N ALA A 63 20.00 2.57 3.31
CA ALA A 63 20.95 1.51 2.99
C ALA A 63 20.72 0.96 1.59
N ILE A 64 21.76 0.40 1.01
CA ILE A 64 21.71 -0.38 -0.22
C ILE A 64 22.44 -1.70 0.03
N PHE A 65 21.96 -2.79 -0.56
CA PHE A 65 22.50 -4.11 -0.26
C PHE A 65 22.39 -5.06 -1.46
N VAL A 66 23.20 -6.11 -1.41
CA VAL A 66 23.18 -7.22 -2.37
C VAL A 66 22.95 -8.52 -1.59
N VAL A 67 21.98 -9.30 -2.03
CA VAL A 67 21.72 -10.65 -1.51
C VAL A 67 22.09 -11.64 -2.61
N ALA A 68 22.73 -12.73 -2.20
CA ALA A 68 23.06 -13.84 -3.10
C ALA A 68 22.50 -15.15 -2.53
N PHE A 69 22.15 -16.05 -3.41
CA PHE A 69 21.82 -17.42 -3.04
C PHE A 69 23.07 -18.29 -3.16
N ASP A 70 23.43 -18.93 -2.05
CA ASP A 70 24.50 -19.92 -1.99
C ASP A 70 23.87 -21.31 -1.85
N THR A 71 24.35 -22.28 -2.63
CA THR A 71 23.79 -23.63 -2.67
C THR A 71 23.94 -24.42 -1.36
N ARG A 72 24.81 -23.96 -0.46
CA ARG A 72 25.03 -24.58 0.86
C ARG A 72 24.37 -23.82 1.99
N SER A 73 24.48 -22.49 1.94
CA SER A 73 24.07 -21.58 3.03
C SER A 73 22.69 -20.96 2.83
N GLY A 74 22.16 -21.05 1.61
CA GLY A 74 20.89 -20.40 1.25
C GLY A 74 21.06 -18.92 0.96
N ASN A 75 20.04 -18.14 1.21
CA ASN A 75 20.05 -16.69 1.01
C ASN A 75 21.00 -16.03 2.03
N MET A 76 21.84 -15.11 1.55
CA MET A 76 22.79 -14.42 2.43
C MET A 76 23.05 -13.01 1.92
N ILE A 77 23.27 -12.08 2.86
CA ILE A 77 23.73 -10.72 2.51
C ILE A 77 25.18 -10.85 2.00
N GLU A 78 25.38 -10.52 0.74
CA GLU A 78 26.72 -10.54 0.11
C GLU A 78 27.48 -9.26 0.41
N TRP A 79 26.78 -8.13 0.44
CA TRP A 79 27.39 -6.81 0.57
C TRP A 79 26.32 -5.80 1.00
N CYS A 80 26.70 -4.78 1.74
CA CYS A 80 25.79 -3.67 2.05
C CYS A 80 26.58 -2.38 2.32
N MET A 81 25.84 -1.27 2.23
CA MET A 81 26.35 0.05 2.59
C MET A 81 25.21 0.85 3.24
N PRO A 82 25.41 1.41 4.46
CA PRO A 82 26.62 1.28 5.32
C PRO A 82 26.89 -0.16 5.76
N GLU A 83 28.15 -0.46 6.05
CA GLU A 83 28.57 -1.82 6.42
C GLU A 83 27.97 -2.31 7.74
N ASP A 84 27.63 -1.38 8.63
CA ASP A 84 27.07 -1.66 9.96
C ASP A 84 25.53 -1.70 9.97
N THR A 85 24.89 -1.70 8.81
CA THR A 85 23.42 -1.77 8.71
C THR A 85 22.93 -3.13 9.20
N ASP A 86 21.95 -3.13 10.11
CA ASP A 86 21.25 -4.35 10.50
C ASP A 86 20.31 -4.80 9.38
N LEU A 87 20.69 -5.87 8.70
CA LEU A 87 19.92 -6.48 7.61
C LEU A 87 19.42 -7.88 7.96
N ASP A 88 19.41 -8.25 9.25
CA ASP A 88 18.96 -9.59 9.66
C ASP A 88 17.53 -9.85 9.15
N GLY A 89 17.34 -10.94 8.42
CA GLY A 89 16.07 -11.33 7.82
C GLY A 89 15.79 -10.73 6.44
N VAL A 90 16.50 -9.66 6.04
CA VAL A 90 16.31 -9.02 4.73
C VAL A 90 16.65 -9.98 3.58
N GLU A 91 17.57 -10.89 3.79
CA GLU A 91 17.94 -11.91 2.80
C GLU A 91 16.76 -12.82 2.42
N PHE A 92 15.82 -13.04 3.34
CA PHE A 92 14.62 -13.84 3.08
C PHE A 92 13.50 -12.99 2.45
N LYS A 93 13.51 -11.69 2.69
CA LYS A 93 12.50 -10.75 2.12
C LYS A 93 12.83 -10.36 0.70
N SER A 94 14.12 -10.19 0.38
CA SER A 94 14.54 -9.76 -0.96
C SER A 94 14.63 -10.91 -1.97
N MET A 95 14.62 -12.16 -1.51
CA MET A 95 14.48 -13.35 -2.38
C MET A 95 13.37 -14.23 -1.81
N PRO A 96 12.10 -13.96 -2.15
CA PRO A 96 10.96 -14.71 -1.62
C PRO A 96 11.02 -16.21 -1.93
N SER A 97 10.41 -17.00 -1.06
CA SER A 97 10.27 -18.45 -1.27
C SER A 97 9.57 -18.72 -2.60
N GLY A 98 10.16 -19.58 -3.43
CA GLY A 98 9.65 -19.93 -4.75
C GLY A 98 10.18 -19.06 -5.88
N SER A 99 10.93 -18.01 -5.60
CA SER A 99 11.45 -17.09 -6.63
C SER A 99 12.37 -17.76 -7.65
N HIS A 100 12.96 -18.90 -7.31
CA HIS A 100 13.80 -19.68 -8.23
C HIS A 100 13.05 -20.11 -9.50
N THR A 101 11.71 -20.08 -9.50
CA THR A 101 10.89 -20.41 -10.66
C THR A 101 10.72 -19.23 -11.62
N LEU A 102 11.19 -18.04 -11.24
CA LEU A 102 11.02 -16.80 -12.01
C LEU A 102 12.35 -16.32 -12.55
N GLU A 103 12.31 -15.60 -13.67
CA GLU A 103 13.45 -14.86 -14.19
C GLU A 103 13.72 -13.61 -13.33
N ARG A 104 12.66 -12.89 -12.95
CA ARG A 104 12.78 -11.60 -12.24
C ARG A 104 11.53 -11.30 -11.44
N ASP A 105 11.72 -10.58 -10.31
CA ASP A 105 10.60 -10.02 -9.55
C ASP A 105 11.08 -8.79 -8.76
N PHE A 106 10.15 -7.90 -8.45
CA PHE A 106 10.34 -6.78 -7.51
C PHE A 106 9.56 -7.07 -6.25
N VAL A 107 10.19 -6.83 -5.10
CA VAL A 107 9.57 -7.14 -3.80
C VAL A 107 9.64 -5.91 -2.91
N TYR A 108 8.47 -5.45 -2.44
CA TYR A 108 8.38 -4.50 -1.33
C TYR A 108 8.31 -5.29 -0.02
N PHE A 109 8.98 -4.77 0.99
CA PHE A 109 8.97 -5.37 2.32
C PHE A 109 9.20 -4.30 3.40
N ARG A 110 9.04 -4.69 4.64
CA ARG A 110 9.33 -3.84 5.80
C ARG A 110 10.43 -4.48 6.63
N LYS A 111 11.39 -3.68 7.09
CA LYS A 111 12.43 -4.05 8.06
C LYS A 111 12.35 -3.04 9.20
N ASP A 112 11.78 -3.44 10.33
CA ASP A 112 11.55 -2.57 11.50
C ASP A 112 10.73 -1.33 11.12
N ASN A 113 11.32 -0.15 11.19
CA ASN A 113 10.67 1.12 10.80
C ASN A 113 11.03 1.57 9.38
N LEU A 114 11.75 0.73 8.64
CA LEU A 114 12.18 1.02 7.28
C LEU A 114 11.38 0.19 6.28
N TYR A 115 11.26 0.72 5.09
CA TYR A 115 10.67 0.04 3.94
C TYR A 115 11.75 -0.29 2.93
N GLY A 116 11.67 -1.48 2.37
CA GLY A 116 12.59 -1.96 1.36
C GLY A 116 11.93 -2.18 0.01
N LEU A 117 12.71 -2.01 -1.02
CA LEU A 117 12.39 -2.45 -2.38
C LEU A 117 13.61 -3.16 -2.92
N SER A 118 13.43 -4.37 -3.41
CA SER A 118 14.51 -5.15 -4.03
C SER A 118 14.08 -5.66 -5.40
N CYS A 119 15.07 -5.83 -6.26
CA CYS A 119 14.93 -6.51 -7.54
C CYS A 119 15.69 -7.82 -7.48
N PHE A 120 14.98 -8.92 -7.61
CA PHE A 120 15.52 -10.28 -7.72
C PHE A 120 15.66 -10.63 -9.19
N GLU A 121 16.75 -11.31 -9.55
CA GLU A 121 16.92 -11.90 -10.88
C GLU A 121 17.65 -13.24 -10.79
N ASN A 122 17.23 -14.15 -11.66
CA ASN A 122 17.77 -15.51 -11.79
C ASN A 122 18.38 -15.63 -13.20
N MET A 123 19.68 -15.91 -13.24
CA MET A 123 20.43 -16.01 -14.51
C MET A 123 20.96 -17.43 -14.68
N PRO A 124 20.69 -18.08 -15.82
CA PRO A 124 21.31 -19.38 -16.09
C PRO A 124 22.83 -19.24 -16.25
N VAL A 125 23.58 -20.14 -15.63
CA VAL A 125 25.04 -20.17 -15.69
C VAL A 125 25.53 -21.60 -15.93
N GLU A 126 26.63 -21.71 -16.64
CA GLU A 126 27.31 -23.01 -16.85
C GLU A 126 28.24 -23.33 -15.69
N SER A 127 27.65 -23.64 -14.52
CA SER A 127 28.37 -23.92 -13.29
C SER A 127 27.68 -25.04 -12.53
N GLU A 128 28.39 -26.14 -12.33
CA GLU A 128 27.90 -27.26 -11.49
C GLU A 128 27.79 -26.86 -10.02
N ILE A 129 28.67 -25.98 -9.55
CA ILE A 129 28.68 -25.47 -8.17
C ILE A 129 27.41 -24.66 -7.92
N GLU A 130 27.00 -23.84 -8.89
CA GLU A 130 25.79 -22.99 -8.80
C GLU A 130 24.51 -23.73 -9.28
N ARG A 131 24.62 -25.01 -9.59
CA ARG A 131 23.50 -25.86 -10.05
C ARG A 131 22.77 -25.30 -11.26
N GLY A 132 23.50 -24.64 -12.16
CA GLY A 132 22.98 -24.12 -13.41
C GLY A 132 22.29 -22.75 -13.33
N ALA A 133 22.21 -22.13 -12.13
CA ALA A 133 21.55 -20.84 -11.96
C ALA A 133 22.20 -19.99 -10.89
N ARG A 134 22.44 -18.72 -11.23
CA ARG A 134 22.91 -17.72 -10.27
C ARG A 134 21.77 -16.78 -9.94
N MET A 135 21.47 -16.66 -8.65
CA MET A 135 20.36 -15.85 -8.17
C MET A 135 20.89 -14.76 -7.25
N LYS A 136 20.52 -13.51 -7.55
CA LYS A 136 20.85 -12.36 -6.71
C LYS A 136 19.67 -11.42 -6.58
N SER A 137 19.74 -10.57 -5.56
CA SER A 137 18.82 -9.46 -5.39
C SER A 137 19.63 -8.22 -5.02
N VAL A 138 19.23 -7.07 -5.56
CA VAL A 138 19.77 -5.77 -5.15
C VAL A 138 18.61 -4.97 -4.61
N GLY A 139 18.77 -4.41 -3.41
CA GLY A 139 17.69 -3.69 -2.74
C GLY A 139 18.17 -2.45 -2.00
N ILE A 140 17.20 -1.63 -1.65
CA ILE A 140 17.38 -0.36 -0.92
C ILE A 140 16.41 -0.31 0.23
N LEU A 141 16.79 0.42 1.29
CA LEU A 141 15.94 0.73 2.44
C LEU A 141 15.75 2.25 2.55
N SER A 142 14.53 2.65 2.93
CA SER A 142 14.16 4.05 3.15
C SER A 142 13.13 4.15 4.27
N TYR A 143 12.93 5.36 4.81
CA TYR A 143 11.88 5.61 5.81
C TYR A 143 10.48 5.59 5.20
N SER A 144 10.35 5.79 3.88
CA SER A 144 9.06 5.78 3.18
C SER A 144 9.09 4.87 1.97
N TYR A 145 8.00 4.13 1.76
CA TYR A 145 7.87 3.29 0.57
C TYR A 145 7.37 4.06 -0.67
N THR A 146 6.88 5.25 -0.49
CA THR A 146 6.16 6.01 -1.53
C THR A 146 6.97 6.28 -2.79
N ASN A 147 8.24 6.56 -2.63
CA ASN A 147 9.10 6.97 -3.73
C ASN A 147 10.13 5.91 -4.15
N LEU A 148 10.12 4.75 -3.49
CA LEU A 148 11.06 3.65 -3.80
C LEU A 148 10.94 3.22 -5.26
N TYR A 149 9.75 3.27 -5.85
CA TYR A 149 9.52 2.89 -7.25
C TYR A 149 10.41 3.65 -8.24
N ARG A 150 10.83 4.87 -7.89
CA ARG A 150 11.71 5.69 -8.74
C ARG A 150 13.04 5.03 -9.02
N HIS A 151 13.43 4.10 -8.15
CA HIS A 151 14.72 3.39 -8.23
C HIS A 151 14.60 2.01 -8.87
N MET A 152 13.43 1.60 -9.32
CA MET A 152 13.21 0.24 -9.86
C MET A 152 14.13 -0.05 -11.07
N GLN A 153 14.21 0.90 -12.00
CA GLN A 153 15.07 0.75 -13.19
C GLN A 153 16.55 0.61 -12.80
N PHE A 154 16.97 1.40 -11.82
CA PHE A 154 18.36 1.31 -11.31
C PHE A 154 18.61 -0.07 -10.68
N LEU A 155 17.69 -0.55 -9.83
CA LEU A 155 17.83 -1.85 -9.17
C LEU A 155 17.87 -2.99 -10.19
N GLU A 156 17.03 -2.91 -11.23
CA GLU A 156 17.00 -3.88 -12.33
C GLU A 156 18.35 -3.94 -13.06
N MET A 157 18.91 -2.78 -13.40
CA MET A 157 20.21 -2.73 -14.04
C MET A 157 21.32 -3.26 -13.13
N GLN A 158 21.23 -2.95 -11.84
CA GLN A 158 22.28 -3.32 -10.89
C GLN A 158 22.24 -4.82 -10.54
N VAL A 159 21.08 -5.44 -10.41
CA VAL A 159 21.03 -6.88 -10.15
C VAL A 159 21.63 -7.65 -11.34
N ARG A 160 21.34 -7.23 -12.56
CA ARG A 160 21.94 -7.82 -13.76
C ARG A 160 23.45 -7.64 -13.77
N HIS A 161 23.92 -6.43 -13.45
CA HIS A 161 25.36 -6.15 -13.35
C HIS A 161 26.05 -7.06 -12.31
N GLN A 162 25.42 -7.25 -11.15
CA GLN A 162 25.96 -8.11 -10.09
C GLN A 162 25.95 -9.59 -10.48
N LEU A 163 25.03 -10.02 -11.34
CA LEU A 163 25.00 -11.38 -11.88
C LEU A 163 26.11 -11.60 -12.90
N GLU A 164 26.35 -10.62 -13.78
CA GLU A 164 27.34 -10.70 -14.86
C GLU A 164 28.78 -10.50 -14.33
N ILE A 165 28.95 -9.54 -13.42
CA ILE A 165 30.28 -9.14 -12.88
C ILE A 165 30.20 -9.09 -11.35
N PRO A 166 30.19 -10.24 -10.68
CA PRO A 166 30.06 -10.28 -9.22
C PRO A 166 31.19 -9.54 -8.50
N GLY A 167 30.86 -8.88 -7.40
CA GLY A 167 31.83 -8.24 -6.52
C GLY A 167 32.23 -6.82 -6.92
N LYS A 168 31.62 -6.26 -7.95
CA LYS A 168 31.86 -4.86 -8.35
C LYS A 168 30.74 -3.95 -7.87
N TYR A 169 30.97 -3.28 -6.75
CA TYR A 169 29.96 -2.47 -6.06
C TYR A 169 30.07 -0.96 -6.30
N THR A 170 30.97 -0.53 -7.19
CA THR A 170 31.30 0.89 -7.43
C THR A 170 30.05 1.73 -7.74
N GLN A 171 29.15 1.21 -8.58
CA GLN A 171 27.91 1.92 -8.96
C GLN A 171 26.93 1.99 -7.80
N LEU A 172 26.87 0.95 -6.97
CA LEU A 172 26.03 0.93 -5.77
C LEU A 172 26.53 1.95 -4.73
N ILE A 173 27.85 2.03 -4.53
CA ILE A 173 28.48 3.00 -3.64
C ILE A 173 28.18 4.43 -4.11
N ALA A 174 28.33 4.68 -5.41
CA ALA A 174 28.06 6.00 -5.99
C ALA A 174 26.58 6.39 -5.81
N PHE A 175 25.66 5.47 -6.06
CA PHE A 175 24.22 5.69 -5.87
C PHE A 175 23.91 5.99 -4.40
N TYR A 176 24.45 5.20 -3.47
CA TYR A 176 24.23 5.42 -2.05
C TYR A 176 24.72 6.81 -1.62
N ASN A 177 25.91 7.18 -2.03
CA ASN A 177 26.49 8.48 -1.68
C ASN A 177 25.69 9.65 -2.25
N ASP A 178 25.06 9.48 -3.41
CA ASP A 178 24.19 10.48 -4.02
C ASP A 178 22.83 10.60 -3.29
N LYS A 179 22.31 9.49 -2.77
CA LYS A 179 20.92 9.40 -2.26
C LYS A 179 20.79 9.35 -0.73
N LYS A 180 21.89 9.17 0.01
CA LYS A 180 21.85 9.01 1.46
C LYS A 180 21.42 10.28 2.21
N GLY A 181 21.51 11.44 1.60
CA GLY A 181 21.24 12.72 2.21
C GLY A 181 22.25 13.11 3.29
N GLU A 182 22.38 14.39 3.56
CA GLU A 182 23.15 14.87 4.71
C GLU A 182 22.19 15.04 5.89
N PHE A 183 22.27 14.15 6.86
CA PHE A 183 21.70 14.46 8.16
C PHE A 183 22.41 15.70 8.71
N PRO A 184 21.67 16.71 9.18
CA PRO A 184 22.32 17.78 9.91
C PRO A 184 22.94 17.19 11.18
N LEU A 185 24.22 16.84 11.08
CA LEU A 185 25.03 16.49 12.24
C LEU A 185 25.22 17.77 13.05
N ASN A 186 24.77 17.72 14.28
CA ASN A 186 25.04 18.68 15.35
C ASN A 186 23.97 19.75 15.57
N VAL A 187 23.05 19.39 16.44
CA VAL A 187 22.70 20.35 17.49
C VAL A 187 23.61 20.03 18.68
N SER A 188 24.79 20.56 18.67
CA SER A 188 25.64 20.58 19.84
C SER A 188 24.93 21.41 20.90
N HIS A 189 24.69 20.80 22.04
CA HIS A 189 24.20 21.52 23.24
C HIS A 189 25.17 22.62 23.60
N SER A 190 24.84 23.85 23.26
CA SER A 190 25.44 24.99 23.95
C SER A 190 24.37 25.66 24.76
N ASN A 191 24.53 25.61 26.06
CA ASN A 191 23.71 26.30 27.03
C ASN A 191 23.79 27.81 26.81
N ALA A 192 22.66 28.43 26.55
CA ALA A 192 22.50 29.84 26.89
C ALA A 192 21.01 30.12 27.12
N ALA A 193 20.73 30.43 28.37
CA ALA A 193 19.44 30.89 28.79
C ALA A 193 19.14 32.28 28.25
N HIS A 194 18.01 32.43 27.56
CA HIS A 194 17.35 33.72 27.45
C HIS A 194 15.84 33.54 27.33
N ILE A 195 15.16 34.27 28.15
CA ILE A 195 13.72 34.30 28.39
C ILE A 195 13.04 34.99 27.20
N PRO A 196 11.96 34.44 26.66
CA PRO A 196 11.21 35.13 25.59
C PRO A 196 10.03 35.91 26.14
N SER A 197 9.84 37.11 25.62
CA SER A 197 8.65 37.90 25.80
C SER A 197 7.49 37.42 24.91
N PRO A 198 6.24 37.52 25.38
CA PRO A 198 5.11 36.96 24.66
C PRO A 198 4.56 37.97 23.64
N LEU A 199 4.67 37.64 22.40
CA LEU A 199 3.84 38.23 21.35
C LEU A 199 3.24 37.05 20.57
N SER A 200 2.02 36.74 20.97
CA SER A 200 1.23 35.74 20.32
C SER A 200 0.75 36.24 18.95
N THR A 201 1.38 35.81 17.92
CA THR A 201 0.77 35.80 16.60
C THR A 201 -0.11 34.56 16.48
N PRO A 202 -1.31 34.67 15.92
CA PRO A 202 -2.14 33.49 15.73
C PRO A 202 -1.40 32.52 14.80
N SER A 203 -1.12 31.37 15.34
CA SER A 203 -0.57 30.26 14.58
C SER A 203 -1.52 29.94 13.45
N THR A 204 -1.11 30.20 12.24
CA THR A 204 -1.66 29.56 11.06
C THR A 204 -1.77 28.05 11.37
N PRO A 205 -2.92 27.42 11.19
CA PRO A 205 -2.99 25.99 11.37
C PRO A 205 -1.95 25.38 10.45
N SER A 206 -0.98 24.71 11.05
CA SER A 206 -0.10 23.85 10.29
C SER A 206 -1.01 22.94 9.48
N ILE A 207 -1.00 23.12 8.19
CA ILE A 207 -1.59 22.15 7.27
C ILE A 207 -0.81 20.88 7.55
N GLU A 208 -1.35 20.03 8.41
CA GLU A 208 -0.88 18.68 8.50
C GLU A 208 -0.92 18.15 7.08
N LEU A 209 0.24 17.95 6.52
CA LEU A 209 0.39 17.35 5.22
C LEU A 209 -0.47 16.10 5.24
N LEU A 210 -1.58 16.16 4.56
CA LEU A 210 -2.41 15.01 4.26
C LEU A 210 -1.46 13.88 3.92
N PRO A 211 -1.59 12.71 4.55
CA PRO A 211 -0.77 11.58 4.14
C PRO A 211 -0.84 11.55 2.63
N GLU A 212 0.26 11.84 1.98
CA GLU A 212 0.33 12.00 0.54
C GLU A 212 -0.41 10.83 -0.05
N MET A 213 -1.54 11.09 -0.67
CA MET A 213 -2.26 10.05 -1.37
C MET A 213 -1.28 9.49 -2.39
N LYS A 214 -0.83 8.29 -2.10
CA LYS A 214 0.31 7.68 -2.77
C LYS A 214 -0.10 7.07 -4.11
N ILE A 215 -1.00 7.77 -4.76
CA ILE A 215 -1.59 7.49 -6.09
C ILE A 215 -0.51 7.47 -7.16
N THR A 216 0.62 8.05 -6.86
CA THR A 216 1.78 8.07 -7.74
C THR A 216 2.49 6.73 -7.81
N HIS A 217 2.04 5.72 -7.08
CA HIS A 217 2.61 4.39 -7.23
C HIS A 217 2.37 3.89 -8.66
N PRO A 218 3.42 3.50 -9.39
CA PRO A 218 3.36 3.41 -10.87
C PRO A 218 2.59 2.23 -11.40
N ALA A 219 1.94 1.48 -10.56
CA ALA A 219 1.42 0.20 -10.97
C ALA A 219 0.11 0.27 -11.77
N GLY A 220 -0.60 1.40 -11.73
CA GLY A 220 -1.95 1.43 -12.27
C GLY A 220 -2.78 0.28 -11.69
N CYS A 221 -2.47 -0.10 -10.46
CA CYS A 221 -2.89 -1.39 -9.92
C CYS A 221 -4.25 -1.35 -9.24
N PHE A 222 -4.76 -0.16 -8.93
CA PHE A 222 -6.04 -0.05 -8.19
C PHE A 222 -7.21 -0.47 -9.07
N ALA A 223 -7.21 -0.07 -10.34
CA ALA A 223 -8.23 -0.52 -11.29
C ALA A 223 -8.22 -2.05 -11.44
N GLN A 224 -7.03 -2.64 -11.53
CA GLN A 224 -6.87 -4.10 -11.59
C GLN A 224 -7.31 -4.76 -10.28
N PHE A 225 -7.01 -4.16 -9.14
CA PHE A 225 -7.43 -4.64 -7.81
C PHE A 225 -8.96 -4.71 -7.72
N ILE A 226 -9.66 -3.64 -8.13
CA ILE A 226 -11.13 -3.60 -8.15
C ILE A 226 -11.69 -4.68 -9.09
N LYS A 227 -11.12 -4.79 -10.29
CA LYS A 227 -11.54 -5.78 -11.28
C LYS A 227 -11.34 -7.22 -10.77
N PHE A 228 -10.20 -7.47 -10.12
CA PHE A 228 -9.86 -8.81 -9.61
C PHE A 228 -10.79 -9.24 -8.48
N PHE A 229 -11.01 -8.37 -7.49
CA PHE A 229 -11.80 -8.73 -6.30
C PHE A 229 -13.30 -8.54 -6.47
N GLY A 230 -13.72 -7.66 -7.38
CA GLY A 230 -15.15 -7.38 -7.59
C GLY A 230 -15.84 -6.98 -6.30
N GLU A 231 -16.95 -7.66 -5.96
CA GLU A 231 -17.75 -7.38 -4.75
C GLU A 231 -16.94 -7.55 -3.46
N HIS A 232 -15.95 -8.44 -3.47
CA HIS A 232 -15.10 -8.72 -2.29
C HIS A 232 -14.23 -7.52 -1.90
N VAL A 233 -14.07 -6.51 -2.75
CA VAL A 233 -13.41 -5.25 -2.40
C VAL A 233 -14.06 -4.65 -1.15
N PHE A 234 -15.38 -4.74 -1.02
CA PHE A 234 -16.09 -4.17 0.14
C PHE A 234 -15.94 -5.03 1.40
N THR A 235 -15.67 -6.32 1.27
CA THR A 235 -15.20 -7.13 2.41
C THR A 235 -13.82 -6.62 2.88
N LEU A 236 -12.89 -6.46 1.95
CA LEU A 236 -11.54 -5.93 2.26
C LEU A 236 -11.62 -4.52 2.85
N TRP A 237 -12.50 -3.66 2.32
CA TRP A 237 -12.78 -2.31 2.83
C TRP A 237 -13.21 -2.34 4.30
N LYS A 238 -14.13 -3.23 4.67
CA LYS A 238 -14.60 -3.37 6.06
C LYS A 238 -13.42 -3.72 6.99
N PHE A 239 -12.62 -4.71 6.62
CA PHE A 239 -11.47 -5.13 7.43
C PHE A 239 -10.37 -4.06 7.49
N ALA A 240 -10.16 -3.34 6.40
CA ALA A 240 -9.20 -2.23 6.36
C ALA A 240 -9.64 -1.08 7.29
N LEU A 241 -10.92 -0.71 7.25
CA LEU A 241 -11.47 0.33 8.16
C LEU A 241 -11.37 -0.09 9.62
N LEU A 242 -11.58 -1.37 9.91
CA LEU A 242 -11.42 -1.91 11.27
C LEU A 242 -9.94 -2.11 11.66
N GLN A 243 -9.03 -1.79 10.77
CA GLN A 243 -7.57 -1.92 10.97
C GLN A 243 -7.19 -3.33 11.44
N ARG A 244 -7.83 -4.33 10.83
CA ARG A 244 -7.56 -5.75 11.14
C ARG A 244 -6.33 -6.25 10.39
N ARG A 245 -5.85 -7.43 10.79
CA ARG A 245 -4.69 -8.09 10.19
C ARG A 245 -5.12 -8.85 8.95
N ILE A 246 -4.57 -8.48 7.79
CA ILE A 246 -4.90 -9.04 6.48
C ILE A 246 -3.65 -9.67 5.88
N ILE A 247 -3.71 -10.94 5.51
CA ILE A 247 -2.62 -11.61 4.78
C ILE A 247 -3.14 -12.05 3.40
N PHE A 248 -2.49 -11.55 2.35
CA PHE A 248 -2.69 -12.02 0.98
C PHE A 248 -1.67 -13.12 0.68
N PHE A 249 -2.16 -14.26 0.24
CA PHE A 249 -1.32 -15.37 -0.23
C PHE A 249 -1.34 -15.39 -1.76
N SER A 250 -0.17 -15.58 -2.36
CA SER A 250 -0.05 -15.87 -3.79
C SER A 250 1.25 -16.62 -4.05
N PRO A 251 1.27 -17.57 -4.99
CA PRO A 251 2.53 -18.05 -5.53
C PRO A 251 3.32 -16.89 -6.17
N PRO A 252 4.63 -17.03 -6.37
CA PRO A 252 5.37 -16.02 -7.14
C PRO A 252 4.79 -15.82 -8.54
N PRO A 253 4.88 -14.61 -9.11
CA PRO A 253 5.58 -13.42 -8.64
C PRO A 253 4.83 -12.67 -7.53
N ILE A 254 5.57 -12.18 -6.54
CA ILE A 254 4.98 -11.50 -5.38
C ILE A 254 4.87 -9.98 -5.60
N GLY A 255 5.56 -9.43 -6.57
CA GLY A 255 5.57 -7.99 -6.83
C GLY A 255 4.17 -7.41 -7.06
N VAL A 256 3.35 -8.11 -7.83
CA VAL A 256 1.94 -7.71 -8.08
C VAL A 256 1.14 -7.71 -6.77
N VAL A 257 1.39 -8.68 -5.90
CA VAL A 257 0.65 -8.84 -4.65
C VAL A 257 1.06 -7.77 -3.63
N CYS A 258 2.31 -7.29 -3.68
CA CYS A 258 2.72 -6.12 -2.91
C CYS A 258 1.84 -4.90 -3.24
N TYR A 259 1.46 -4.73 -4.51
CA TYR A 259 0.54 -3.65 -4.88
C TYR A 259 -0.88 -3.88 -4.35
N ARG A 260 -1.32 -5.14 -4.22
CA ARG A 260 -2.61 -5.47 -3.59
C ARG A 260 -2.60 -5.05 -2.11
N VAL A 261 -1.48 -5.25 -1.42
CA VAL A 261 -1.29 -4.79 -0.04
C VAL A 261 -1.47 -3.26 0.02
N TYR A 262 -0.81 -2.54 -0.86
CA TYR A 262 -0.91 -1.08 -0.96
C TYR A 262 -2.36 -0.64 -1.21
N CYS A 263 -3.03 -1.26 -2.18
CA CYS A 263 -4.42 -0.94 -2.52
C CYS A 263 -5.36 -1.18 -1.34
N ALA A 264 -5.18 -2.29 -0.62
CA ALA A 264 -6.00 -2.61 0.55
C ALA A 264 -5.84 -1.55 1.65
N CYS A 265 -4.63 -1.04 1.86
CA CYS A 265 -4.40 0.06 2.80
C CYS A 265 -5.13 1.34 2.34
N CYS A 266 -5.12 1.62 1.04
CA CYS A 266 -5.78 2.80 0.48
C CYS A 266 -7.31 2.77 0.62
N LEU A 267 -7.93 1.58 0.73
CA LEU A 267 -9.38 1.45 0.94
C LEU A 267 -9.86 2.18 2.19
N ALA A 268 -9.02 2.29 3.22
CA ALA A 268 -9.38 2.90 4.50
C ALA A 268 -9.01 4.39 4.60
N SER A 269 -8.54 5.00 3.53
CA SER A 269 -8.08 6.40 3.54
C SER A 269 -9.23 7.38 3.80
N HIS A 270 -9.00 8.38 4.67
CA HIS A 270 -9.93 9.47 4.94
C HIS A 270 -9.17 10.68 5.48
N ARG A 271 -9.83 11.83 5.50
CA ARG A 271 -9.29 13.09 6.01
C ARG A 271 -10.00 13.57 7.30
N VAL A 272 -10.88 12.74 7.85
CA VAL A 272 -11.66 13.12 9.03
C VAL A 272 -10.74 13.25 10.25
N GLN A 273 -10.76 14.39 10.89
CA GLN A 273 -9.95 14.67 12.05
C GLN A 273 -10.61 14.18 13.34
N GLY A 274 -9.81 13.90 14.33
CA GLY A 274 -10.29 13.56 15.67
C GLY A 274 -10.67 12.11 15.91
N LEU A 275 -10.45 11.24 14.93
CA LEU A 275 -10.74 9.81 15.11
C LEU A 275 -9.66 9.07 15.91
N GLY A 276 -8.50 9.66 16.11
CA GLY A 276 -7.47 9.14 17.01
C GLY A 276 -6.84 7.81 16.63
N THR A 277 -7.02 7.37 15.40
CA THR A 277 -6.53 6.07 14.95
C THR A 277 -5.22 6.20 14.18
N ARG A 278 -4.45 5.13 14.23
CA ARG A 278 -3.21 5.03 13.45
C ARG A 278 -3.56 4.68 12.00
N GLU A 279 -2.77 5.20 11.08
CA GLU A 279 -2.84 4.82 9.68
C GLU A 279 -2.57 3.32 9.54
N LEU A 280 -3.39 2.64 8.74
CA LEU A 280 -3.17 1.23 8.40
C LEU A 280 -1.90 1.11 7.56
N ARG A 281 -0.93 0.34 8.05
CA ARG A 281 0.40 0.28 7.45
C ARG A 281 0.61 -0.99 6.65
N PRO A 282 1.14 -0.87 5.42
CA PRO A 282 1.54 -2.05 4.68
C PRO A 282 2.82 -2.64 5.27
N HIS A 283 2.84 -3.95 5.49
CA HIS A 283 4.05 -4.72 5.79
C HIS A 283 4.66 -5.30 4.51
N PHE A 284 3.85 -5.39 3.45
CA PHE A 284 4.22 -5.97 2.17
C PHE A 284 4.61 -7.44 2.34
N TYR A 285 5.70 -7.90 1.73
CA TYR A 285 6.08 -9.31 1.76
C TYR A 285 6.61 -9.72 3.14
N VAL A 286 6.08 -10.81 3.65
CA VAL A 286 6.53 -11.45 4.90
C VAL A 286 6.84 -12.93 4.64
N SER A 287 7.84 -13.43 5.37
CA SER A 287 8.29 -14.83 5.32
C SER A 287 8.09 -15.50 6.68
N VAL A 288 8.39 -16.77 6.76
CA VAL A 288 8.34 -17.52 8.04
C VAL A 288 9.25 -16.90 9.10
N ALA A 289 10.30 -16.21 8.70
CA ALA A 289 11.20 -15.51 9.64
C ALA A 289 10.50 -14.36 10.38
N ASP A 290 9.39 -13.85 9.83
CA ASP A 290 8.63 -12.73 10.42
C ASP A 290 7.55 -13.17 11.41
N ILE A 291 7.30 -14.48 11.57
CA ILE A 291 6.14 -14.97 12.33
C ILE A 291 6.16 -14.42 13.77
N GLU A 292 7.28 -14.52 14.45
CA GLU A 292 7.41 -14.05 15.84
C GLU A 292 7.11 -12.55 15.99
N ALA A 293 7.58 -11.75 15.05
CA ALA A 293 7.31 -10.31 15.03
C ALA A 293 5.82 -10.04 14.78
N LEU A 294 5.23 -10.75 13.81
CA LEU A 294 3.81 -10.59 13.43
C LEU A 294 2.85 -10.97 14.56
N GLU A 295 3.21 -11.93 15.41
CA GLU A 295 2.39 -12.34 16.55
C GLU A 295 2.11 -11.18 17.52
N ASN A 296 3.00 -10.19 17.56
CA ASN A 296 2.90 -9.04 18.45
C ASN A 296 2.23 -7.83 17.78
N GLU A 297 1.93 -7.90 16.49
CA GLU A 297 1.29 -6.80 15.75
C GLU A 297 -0.24 -6.94 15.82
N ILE A 298 -0.90 -5.83 16.09
CA ILE A 298 -2.37 -5.78 16.21
C ILE A 298 -3.06 -5.38 14.92
N SER A 299 -2.33 -4.81 13.98
CA SER A 299 -2.88 -4.28 12.72
C SER A 299 -1.80 -4.27 11.65
N TYR A 300 -2.08 -4.88 10.52
CA TYR A 300 -1.19 -4.83 9.36
C TYR A 300 -1.87 -5.40 8.12
N VAL A 301 -1.31 -5.07 6.96
CA VAL A 301 -1.62 -5.72 5.69
C VAL A 301 -0.31 -6.25 5.13
N ALA A 302 -0.27 -7.54 4.84
CA ALA A 302 0.93 -8.22 4.36
C ALA A 302 0.60 -9.18 3.23
N CYS A 303 1.61 -9.65 2.53
CA CYS A 303 1.49 -10.73 1.55
C CYS A 303 2.62 -11.73 1.72
N THR A 304 2.38 -12.96 1.27
CA THR A 304 3.35 -14.04 1.38
C THR A 304 3.20 -15.04 0.23
N THR A 305 4.30 -15.70 -0.11
CA THR A 305 4.33 -16.85 -1.02
C THR A 305 4.27 -18.18 -0.27
N GLU A 306 4.26 -18.16 1.05
CA GLU A 306 4.43 -19.33 1.90
C GLU A 306 3.08 -19.79 2.45
N LYS A 307 2.59 -20.92 1.92
CA LYS A 307 1.26 -21.46 2.24
C LYS A 307 1.09 -21.82 3.71
N ILE A 308 2.18 -22.02 4.46
CA ILE A 308 2.12 -22.32 5.89
C ILE A 308 1.37 -21.23 6.68
N PHE A 309 1.36 -20.01 6.21
CA PHE A 309 0.64 -18.92 6.87
C PHE A 309 -0.87 -19.19 6.98
N GLU A 310 -1.44 -19.94 6.03
CA GLU A 310 -2.86 -20.34 6.08
C GLU A 310 -3.21 -21.05 7.39
N SER A 311 -2.32 -21.92 7.88
CA SER A 311 -2.52 -22.67 9.12
C SER A 311 -2.21 -21.86 10.39
N LYS A 312 -1.57 -20.69 10.25
CA LYS A 312 -1.18 -19.82 11.37
C LYS A 312 -2.29 -18.83 11.70
N ILE A 313 -3.45 -19.34 12.11
CA ILE A 313 -4.68 -18.57 12.32
C ILE A 313 -4.54 -17.45 13.36
N GLN A 314 -3.54 -17.54 14.23
CA GLN A 314 -3.25 -16.49 15.23
C GLN A 314 -2.62 -15.24 14.60
N LEU A 315 -2.12 -15.33 13.37
CA LEU A 315 -1.43 -14.21 12.71
C LEU A 315 -2.37 -13.27 11.96
N TYR A 316 -3.60 -13.67 11.66
CA TYR A 316 -4.48 -12.86 10.81
C TYR A 316 -5.92 -12.88 11.29
N ASP A 317 -6.65 -11.86 10.93
CA ASP A 317 -8.10 -11.81 11.06
C ASP A 317 -8.76 -12.31 9.77
N ILE A 318 -8.19 -11.96 8.61
CA ILE A 318 -8.56 -12.58 7.33
C ILE A 318 -7.33 -13.01 6.53
N TYR A 319 -7.52 -14.07 5.78
CA TYR A 319 -6.55 -14.64 4.84
C TYR A 319 -7.19 -14.64 3.46
N VAL A 320 -6.45 -14.12 2.49
CA VAL A 320 -6.95 -13.93 1.12
C VAL A 320 -6.12 -14.81 0.18
N ASP A 321 -6.74 -15.86 -0.33
CA ASP A 321 -6.14 -16.75 -1.33
C ASP A 321 -6.88 -16.51 -2.65
N ASN A 322 -6.22 -15.86 -3.61
CA ASN A 322 -6.83 -15.39 -4.84
C ASN A 322 -8.01 -14.46 -4.51
N GLN A 323 -9.21 -14.81 -4.95
CA GLN A 323 -10.46 -14.07 -4.67
C GLN A 323 -11.17 -14.57 -3.41
N ASN A 324 -10.67 -15.66 -2.81
CA ASN A 324 -11.29 -16.27 -1.64
C ASN A 324 -10.82 -15.53 -0.38
N VAL A 325 -11.77 -14.93 0.32
CA VAL A 325 -11.53 -14.22 1.58
C VAL A 325 -12.14 -15.05 2.69
N PHE A 326 -11.34 -15.47 3.66
CA PHE A 326 -11.88 -16.24 4.78
C PHE A 326 -11.27 -15.81 6.12
N SER A 327 -12.02 -16.12 7.17
CA SER A 327 -11.60 -15.88 8.55
C SER A 327 -11.82 -17.14 9.37
N SER A 328 -10.88 -17.43 10.25
CA SER A 328 -11.03 -18.49 11.26
C SER A 328 -11.91 -18.03 12.44
N SER A 329 -12.06 -16.73 12.62
CA SER A 329 -12.86 -16.16 13.71
C SER A 329 -14.35 -16.26 13.41
N HIS A 330 -15.10 -16.92 14.28
CA HIS A 330 -16.55 -17.01 14.16
C HIS A 330 -17.21 -15.62 14.26
N ALA A 331 -16.67 -14.75 15.10
CA ALA A 331 -17.20 -13.40 15.30
C ALA A 331 -17.08 -12.52 14.04
N LEU A 332 -16.08 -12.76 13.21
CA LEU A 332 -15.81 -11.96 12.00
C LEU A 332 -16.50 -12.49 10.73
N LYS A 333 -17.13 -13.68 10.81
CA LYS A 333 -17.74 -14.32 9.63
C LYS A 333 -18.87 -13.50 9.00
N ASP A 334 -19.61 -12.75 9.81
CA ASP A 334 -20.68 -11.89 9.29
C ASP A 334 -20.12 -10.77 8.38
N LEU A 335 -18.92 -10.30 8.65
CA LEU A 335 -18.26 -9.28 7.84
C LEU A 335 -17.86 -9.78 6.44
N LEU A 336 -17.77 -11.10 6.26
CA LEU A 336 -17.40 -11.71 4.97
C LEU A 336 -18.57 -11.73 3.98
N LYS A 337 -19.81 -11.54 4.46
CA LYS A 337 -21.00 -11.59 3.61
C LYS A 337 -21.07 -10.34 2.72
N ILE A 338 -21.33 -10.57 1.44
CA ILE A 338 -21.58 -9.50 0.48
C ILE A 338 -23.03 -9.06 0.61
N THR A 339 -23.25 -7.79 0.82
CA THR A 339 -24.59 -7.21 0.94
C THR A 339 -25.03 -6.55 -0.37
N ASP A 340 -26.32 -6.26 -0.50
CA ASP A 340 -26.83 -5.49 -1.64
C ASP A 340 -26.23 -4.07 -1.64
N ALA A 341 -25.98 -3.49 -0.47
CA ALA A 341 -25.29 -2.21 -0.36
C ALA A 341 -23.86 -2.27 -0.94
N ASP A 342 -23.17 -3.40 -0.77
CA ASP A 342 -21.82 -3.60 -1.35
C ASP A 342 -21.92 -3.63 -2.89
N ARG A 343 -22.92 -4.31 -3.45
CA ARG A 343 -23.16 -4.37 -4.90
C ARG A 343 -23.49 -2.99 -5.46
N GLU A 344 -24.30 -2.21 -4.75
CA GLU A 344 -24.65 -0.83 -5.14
C GLU A 344 -23.41 0.08 -5.13
N LYS A 345 -22.56 -0.03 -4.12
CA LYS A 345 -21.29 0.71 -4.06
C LYS A 345 -20.38 0.37 -5.24
N LEU A 346 -20.26 -0.92 -5.58
CA LEU A 346 -19.47 -1.35 -6.72
C LEU A 346 -20.03 -0.80 -8.03
N ALA A 347 -21.35 -0.87 -8.22
CA ALA A 347 -22.02 -0.33 -9.41
C ALA A 347 -21.76 1.18 -9.54
N LYS A 348 -21.84 1.92 -8.43
CA LYS A 348 -21.57 3.36 -8.39
C LYS A 348 -20.13 3.67 -8.78
N LEU A 349 -19.17 2.91 -8.22
CA LEU A 349 -17.75 3.06 -8.55
C LEU A 349 -17.50 2.81 -10.04
N ASN A 350 -18.05 1.73 -10.57
CA ASN A 350 -17.90 1.37 -12.00
C ASN A 350 -18.51 2.43 -12.91
N ASN A 351 -19.66 3.00 -12.52
CA ASN A 351 -20.28 4.09 -13.28
C ASN A 351 -19.40 5.33 -13.30
N GLN A 352 -18.80 5.71 -12.17
CA GLN A 352 -17.88 6.85 -12.09
C GLN A 352 -16.65 6.62 -12.96
N ARG A 353 -16.09 5.41 -12.93
CA ARG A 353 -14.94 5.04 -13.77
C ARG A 353 -15.30 5.13 -15.27
N ASN A 354 -16.44 4.59 -15.65
CA ASN A 354 -16.90 4.60 -17.06
C ASN A 354 -17.14 6.03 -17.54
N GLN A 355 -17.76 6.88 -16.74
CA GLN A 355 -17.96 8.30 -17.06
C GLN A 355 -16.64 9.02 -17.25
N PHE A 356 -15.67 8.75 -16.37
CA PHE A 356 -14.33 9.33 -16.47
C PHE A 356 -13.65 8.93 -17.77
N LEU A 357 -13.65 7.63 -18.11
CA LEU A 357 -13.02 7.11 -19.33
C LEU A 357 -13.70 7.68 -20.58
N PHE A 358 -15.03 7.78 -20.59
CA PHE A 358 -15.78 8.35 -21.70
C PHE A 358 -15.41 9.82 -21.94
N ASN A 359 -15.34 10.61 -20.87
CA ASN A 359 -14.99 12.03 -20.95
C ASN A 359 -13.55 12.21 -21.44
N MET A 360 -12.64 11.32 -21.08
CA MET A 360 -11.24 11.35 -21.54
C MET A 360 -11.12 11.13 -23.06
N ASP A 361 -11.87 10.19 -23.61
CA ASP A 361 -11.87 9.92 -25.03
C ASP A 361 -12.34 11.15 -25.85
N GLU A 362 -13.25 11.95 -25.28
CA GLU A 362 -13.76 13.16 -25.95
C GLU A 362 -12.82 14.37 -25.86
N LEU A 363 -12.09 14.51 -24.74
CA LEU A 363 -11.36 15.75 -24.44
C LEU A 363 -9.89 15.70 -24.85
N GLY A 364 -9.32 14.52 -25.08
CA GLY A 364 -7.94 14.37 -25.55
C GLY A 364 -6.88 14.98 -24.63
N GLU A 365 -7.22 15.24 -23.38
CA GLU A 365 -6.32 15.88 -22.42
C GLU A 365 -5.57 14.86 -21.56
N ASP A 366 -4.34 15.21 -21.24
CA ASP A 366 -3.48 14.47 -20.30
C ASP A 366 -4.09 14.40 -18.90
N ILE A 367 -4.58 13.51 -18.57
CA ILE A 367 -4.82 12.33 -17.79
C ILE A 367 -4.78 12.59 -16.31
N LEU A 368 -5.92 12.90 -15.75
CA LEU A 368 -6.25 12.40 -14.42
C LEU A 368 -6.29 10.87 -14.53
N ASN A 369 -5.49 10.22 -13.74
CA ASN A 369 -5.38 8.77 -13.73
C ASN A 369 -6.69 8.15 -13.23
N GLU A 370 -7.17 7.08 -13.87
CA GLU A 370 -8.28 6.27 -13.38
C GLU A 370 -8.12 5.88 -11.90
N GLU A 371 -6.88 5.72 -11.46
CA GLU A 371 -6.52 5.46 -10.06
C GLU A 371 -7.03 6.55 -9.11
N GLU A 372 -6.97 7.82 -9.53
CA GLU A 372 -7.45 8.94 -8.73
C GLU A 372 -8.96 8.91 -8.52
N VAL A 373 -9.70 8.46 -9.53
CA VAL A 373 -11.16 8.29 -9.42
C VAL A 373 -11.48 7.25 -8.33
N ILE A 374 -10.76 6.13 -8.33
CA ILE A 374 -10.99 5.04 -7.36
C ILE A 374 -10.63 5.50 -5.94
N VAL A 375 -9.47 6.13 -5.76
CA VAL A 375 -9.04 6.61 -4.44
C VAL A 375 -10.02 7.67 -3.93
N SER A 376 -10.44 8.60 -4.78
CA SER A 376 -11.42 9.63 -4.41
C SER A 376 -12.75 9.01 -3.98
N PHE A 377 -13.20 7.98 -4.69
CA PHE A 377 -14.43 7.25 -4.34
C PHE A 377 -14.35 6.71 -2.91
N PHE A 378 -13.29 5.99 -2.56
CA PHE A 378 -13.15 5.40 -1.22
C PHE A 378 -12.96 6.49 -0.17
N MET A 379 -12.22 7.54 -0.49
CA MET A 379 -12.03 8.65 0.43
C MET A 379 -13.36 9.35 0.75
N GLU A 380 -14.16 9.66 -0.27
CA GLU A 380 -15.49 10.26 -0.09
C GLU A 380 -16.45 9.34 0.69
N LEU A 381 -16.40 8.04 0.37
CA LEU A 381 -17.19 7.02 1.06
C LEU A 381 -16.86 7.01 2.56
N ASN A 382 -15.57 6.97 2.88
CA ASN A 382 -15.10 6.91 4.27
C ASN A 382 -15.37 8.22 5.02
N GLU A 383 -15.16 9.36 4.36
CA GLU A 383 -15.45 10.69 4.94
C GLU A 383 -16.94 10.82 5.29
N ARG A 384 -17.81 10.43 4.36
CA ARG A 384 -19.27 10.46 4.59
C ARG A 384 -19.66 9.55 5.74
N LEU A 385 -19.11 8.34 5.78
CA LEU A 385 -19.38 7.35 6.84
C LEU A 385 -18.97 7.93 8.21
N PHE A 386 -17.73 8.36 8.36
CA PHE A 386 -17.24 8.84 9.65
C PHE A 386 -17.89 10.16 10.06
N GLN A 387 -18.10 11.09 9.11
CA GLN A 387 -18.74 12.36 9.43
C GLN A 387 -20.17 12.14 9.93
N THR A 388 -20.93 11.27 9.27
CA THR A 388 -22.29 10.92 9.69
C THR A 388 -22.30 10.32 11.10
N LEU A 389 -21.39 9.39 11.38
CA LEU A 389 -21.29 8.76 12.72
C LEU A 389 -20.94 9.79 13.79
N LEU A 390 -20.00 10.70 13.50
CA LEU A 390 -19.62 11.76 14.45
C LEU A 390 -20.76 12.74 14.68
N ASP A 391 -21.47 13.15 13.65
CA ASP A 391 -22.62 14.06 13.75
C ASP A 391 -23.71 13.44 14.64
N ILE A 392 -23.99 12.14 14.45
CA ILE A 392 -24.97 11.40 15.26
C ILE A 392 -24.48 11.31 16.71
N SER A 393 -23.22 11.03 16.94
CA SER A 393 -22.65 10.92 18.30
C SER A 393 -22.75 12.24 19.07
N MET A 394 -22.82 13.36 18.37
CA MET A 394 -22.97 14.70 18.97
C MET A 394 -24.44 15.11 19.13
N SER A 395 -25.38 14.36 18.58
CA SER A 395 -26.81 14.63 18.76
C SER A 395 -27.27 14.22 20.16
N PRO A 396 -28.35 14.84 20.69
CA PRO A 396 -28.79 14.55 22.07
C PRO A 396 -29.18 13.11 22.33
N ASP A 397 -29.79 12.45 21.37
CA ASP A 397 -30.29 11.07 21.50
C ASP A 397 -29.28 10.04 20.93
N ARG A 398 -28.29 10.46 20.15
CA ARG A 398 -27.25 9.62 19.54
C ARG A 398 -27.81 8.41 18.77
N GLN A 399 -29.00 8.52 18.22
CA GLN A 399 -29.70 7.41 17.58
C GLN A 399 -29.25 7.23 16.13
N LEU A 400 -28.69 6.07 15.86
CA LEU A 400 -28.30 5.64 14.52
C LEU A 400 -29.39 4.71 13.97
N THR A 401 -30.10 5.19 12.96
CA THR A 401 -31.26 4.50 12.38
C THR A 401 -30.87 3.71 11.12
N SER A 402 -31.79 2.85 10.65
CA SER A 402 -31.63 2.14 9.37
C SER A 402 -31.45 3.09 8.19
N ASP A 403 -32.12 4.24 8.21
CA ASP A 403 -31.98 5.25 7.16
C ASP A 403 -30.58 5.89 7.17
N HIS A 404 -30.02 6.11 8.35
CA HIS A 404 -28.64 6.57 8.46
C HIS A 404 -27.66 5.54 7.86
N MET A 405 -27.89 4.25 8.13
CA MET A 405 -27.05 3.18 7.58
C MET A 405 -27.10 3.16 6.05
N LYS A 406 -28.28 3.24 5.47
CA LYS A 406 -28.45 3.29 4.01
C LYS A 406 -27.76 4.51 3.41
N ALA A 407 -27.86 5.67 4.07
CA ALA A 407 -27.25 6.91 3.59
C ALA A 407 -25.71 6.84 3.53
N ILE A 408 -25.10 6.03 4.39
CA ILE A 408 -23.65 5.85 4.41
C ILE A 408 -23.20 4.59 3.64
N GLY A 409 -24.08 3.98 2.87
CA GLY A 409 -23.76 2.86 2.01
C GLY A 409 -23.66 1.52 2.71
N LEU A 410 -24.44 1.34 3.80
CA LEU A 410 -24.46 0.10 4.58
C LEU A 410 -25.86 -0.53 4.53
N ASP A 411 -25.89 -1.85 4.57
CA ASP A 411 -27.12 -2.62 4.69
C ASP A 411 -27.56 -2.66 6.17
N PRO A 412 -28.79 -2.25 6.51
CA PRO A 412 -29.20 -2.18 7.92
C PRO A 412 -29.18 -3.51 8.67
N VAL A 413 -29.33 -4.63 7.95
CA VAL A 413 -29.29 -5.98 8.54
C VAL A 413 -27.90 -6.60 8.37
N GLY A 414 -27.41 -6.64 7.13
CA GLY A 414 -26.19 -7.34 6.78
C GLY A 414 -24.90 -6.71 7.32
N ASP A 415 -24.89 -5.38 7.44
CA ASP A 415 -23.70 -4.64 7.89
C ASP A 415 -23.76 -4.22 9.37
N ARG A 416 -24.72 -4.72 10.10
CA ARG A 416 -24.90 -4.37 11.51
C ARG A 416 -23.66 -4.71 12.36
N THR A 417 -23.16 -5.92 12.23
CA THR A 417 -21.97 -6.38 12.97
C THR A 417 -20.77 -5.51 12.63
N PHE A 418 -20.57 -5.21 11.36
CA PHE A 418 -19.49 -4.32 10.91
C PHE A 418 -19.60 -2.94 11.56
N LEU A 419 -20.79 -2.35 11.55
CA LEU A 419 -21.01 -1.02 12.11
C LEU A 419 -20.75 -1.00 13.62
N MET A 420 -21.19 -2.02 14.35
CA MET A 420 -20.95 -2.13 15.79
C MET A 420 -19.44 -2.24 16.10
N GLU A 421 -18.72 -3.08 15.35
CA GLU A 421 -17.28 -3.22 15.48
C GLU A 421 -16.57 -1.89 15.15
N LEU A 422 -17.06 -1.18 14.13
CA LEU A 422 -16.47 0.09 13.69
C LEU A 422 -16.60 1.18 14.76
N VAL A 423 -17.79 1.38 15.30
CA VAL A 423 -18.02 2.43 16.32
C VAL A 423 -17.28 2.11 17.61
N GLU A 424 -17.19 0.83 17.97
CA GLU A 424 -16.38 0.39 19.11
C GLU A 424 -14.89 0.66 18.87
N HIS A 425 -14.39 0.29 17.71
CA HIS A 425 -12.96 0.45 17.35
C HIS A 425 -12.52 1.93 17.40
N TYR A 426 -13.38 2.83 16.90
CA TYR A 426 -13.07 4.26 16.84
C TYR A 426 -13.56 5.05 18.05
N GLY A 427 -14.20 4.39 19.01
CA GLY A 427 -14.72 5.03 20.21
C GLY A 427 -15.84 6.03 19.93
N ILE A 428 -16.67 5.77 18.92
CA ILE A 428 -17.78 6.67 18.52
C ILE A 428 -19.04 6.23 19.27
N ASP A 429 -19.58 7.12 20.10
CA ASP A 429 -20.71 6.82 20.98
C ASP A 429 -22.04 7.05 20.27
N VAL A 430 -22.63 6.00 19.72
CA VAL A 430 -23.93 6.00 19.07
C VAL A 430 -24.78 4.84 19.57
N VAL A 431 -26.12 5.00 19.52
CA VAL A 431 -27.08 3.96 19.90
C VAL A 431 -27.74 3.45 18.62
N LEU A 432 -27.45 2.21 18.27
CA LEU A 432 -28.02 1.59 17.07
C LEU A 432 -29.48 1.21 17.32
N MET A 433 -30.37 1.82 16.56
CA MET A 433 -31.81 1.53 16.62
C MET A 433 -32.14 0.31 15.76
N VAL A 434 -32.84 -0.64 16.36
CA VAL A 434 -33.27 -1.85 15.68
C VAL A 434 -34.70 -1.67 15.23
N ASP A 435 -34.94 -1.73 13.93
CA ASP A 435 -36.31 -1.79 13.41
C ASP A 435 -36.89 -3.15 13.78
N ASN A 436 -37.86 -3.15 14.67
CA ASN A 436 -38.54 -4.37 15.08
C ASN A 436 -39.63 -4.71 14.05
N PRO A 437 -39.50 -5.82 13.32
CA PRO A 437 -40.51 -6.15 12.29
C PRO A 437 -41.88 -6.49 12.87
N CYS A 438 -42.00 -6.66 14.19
CA CYS A 438 -43.25 -6.97 14.85
C CYS A 438 -44.09 -5.73 15.23
N CYS A 439 -43.54 -4.53 15.02
CA CYS A 439 -44.27 -3.29 15.35
C CYS A 439 -44.29 -2.37 14.11
N PRO A 440 -45.26 -2.55 13.21
CA PRO A 440 -45.42 -1.57 12.13
C PRO A 440 -45.86 -0.23 12.72
N LYS A 441 -45.31 0.87 12.22
CA LYS A 441 -45.65 2.24 12.60
C LYS A 441 -47.11 2.56 12.24
#